data_b35db8919ad1c0518fdbe76af2588368
#
_entry.id   b35db8919ad1c0518fdbe76af2588368
#
_cell.length_a   1.000
_cell.length_b   1.000
_cell.length_c   1.000
_cell.angle_alpha   90.00
_cell.angle_beta   90.00
_cell.angle_gamma   90.00
#
_symmetry.space_group_name_H-M   'P 1'
#
loop_
_entity.id
_entity.type
_entity.pdbx_description
1 polymer ?
#
loop_
_entity_poly.entity_id
_entity_poly.type
_entity_poly.pdbx_seq_one_letter_code
_entity_poly.pdbx_strand_id
1 'polypeptide(L)'
;SCAGYPLDTTWYQAVKGLTGALPIVKKGGTIVLAASLTEGLGSPEFQERLRDYEENNKYAKPATGDTCDMDEWQLVMLNKVLSHCRVKVVTGGLPADVLRRCRVEPAESVEKAVAESLAEYGPSAKLAVIPKGPYVLPVVAGA
;
A
#
# COMPACT_ATOMS: atom_id res chain seq x y z
N SER A 1 -7.68 -4.17 3.01
CA SER A 1 -8.27 -3.01 2.32
C SER A 1 -8.34 -3.25 0.81
N CYS A 2 -9.26 -2.62 0.12
CA CYS A 2 -9.22 -2.49 -1.34
C CYS A 2 -9.67 -1.10 -1.77
N ALA A 3 -9.21 -0.66 -2.95
CA ALA A 3 -9.63 0.61 -3.53
C ALA A 3 -10.93 0.45 -4.34
N GLY A 4 -11.09 -0.68 -5.01
CA GLY A 4 -12.18 -0.96 -5.95
C GLY A 4 -12.02 -0.20 -7.27
N TYR A 5 -12.69 -0.70 -8.30
CA TYR A 5 -12.66 -0.07 -9.62
C TYR A 5 -13.24 1.37 -9.56
N PRO A 6 -12.61 2.35 -10.24
CA PRO A 6 -11.40 2.26 -11.08
C PRO A 6 -10.08 2.51 -10.31
N LEU A 7 -10.11 2.70 -9.00
CA LEU A 7 -8.93 3.09 -8.22
C LEU A 7 -8.00 1.92 -7.89
N ASP A 8 -8.30 0.71 -8.34
CA ASP A 8 -7.47 -0.47 -8.15
C ASP A 8 -6.82 -0.99 -9.44
N THR A 9 -6.99 -0.27 -10.58
CA THR A 9 -6.46 -0.72 -11.88
C THR A 9 -4.97 -0.46 -12.06
N THR A 10 -4.41 0.54 -11.38
CA THR A 10 -2.97 0.82 -11.35
C THR A 10 -2.42 0.81 -9.95
N TRP A 11 -1.12 0.51 -9.80
CA TRP A 11 -0.43 0.61 -8.50
C TRP A 11 -0.49 2.03 -7.94
N TYR A 12 -0.26 3.03 -8.79
CA TYR A 12 -0.37 4.44 -8.41
C TYR A 12 -1.67 4.76 -7.67
N GLN A 13 -2.79 4.31 -8.20
CA GLN A 13 -4.10 4.57 -7.58
C GLN A 13 -4.33 3.67 -6.36
N ALA A 14 -3.91 2.40 -6.42
CA ALA A 14 -4.13 1.41 -5.36
C ALA A 14 -3.45 1.78 -4.03
N VAL A 15 -2.34 2.53 -4.06
CA VAL A 15 -1.70 3.10 -2.85
C VAL A 15 -2.68 3.89 -1.99
N LYS A 16 -3.72 4.50 -2.57
CA LYS A 16 -4.77 5.20 -1.82
C LYS A 16 -5.56 4.26 -0.89
N GLY A 17 -5.68 2.99 -1.25
CA GLY A 17 -6.26 1.97 -0.36
C GLY A 17 -5.39 1.69 0.86
N LEU A 18 -4.07 1.81 0.73
CA LEU A 18 -3.14 1.69 1.86
C LEU A 18 -3.23 2.89 2.78
N THR A 19 -3.21 4.10 2.21
CA THR A 19 -3.31 5.34 3.01
C THR A 19 -4.64 5.46 3.73
N GLY A 20 -5.72 4.95 3.14
CA GLY A 20 -7.03 4.87 3.78
C GLY A 20 -7.05 3.95 5.02
N ALA A 21 -6.24 2.90 5.04
CA ALA A 21 -6.14 1.99 6.19
C ALA A 21 -5.16 2.48 7.28
N LEU A 22 -4.21 3.35 6.93
CA LEU A 22 -3.13 3.78 7.81
C LEU A 22 -3.60 4.34 9.19
N PRO A 23 -4.71 5.10 9.30
CA PRO A 23 -5.13 5.66 10.58
C PRO A 23 -5.47 4.64 11.67
N ILE A 24 -5.81 3.40 11.27
CA ILE A 24 -6.25 2.37 12.23
C ILE A 24 -5.28 1.20 12.37
N VAL A 25 -4.27 1.10 11.50
CA VAL A 25 -3.28 0.05 11.61
C VAL A 25 -2.25 0.41 12.69
N LYS A 26 -1.93 -0.53 13.57
CA LYS A 26 -0.89 -0.35 14.57
C LYS A 26 0.50 -0.32 13.92
N LYS A 27 1.43 0.41 14.52
CA LYS A 27 2.84 0.36 14.11
C LYS A 27 3.35 -1.09 14.15
N GLY A 28 3.95 -1.53 13.06
CA GLY A 28 4.39 -2.93 12.88
C GLY A 28 3.26 -3.90 12.48
N GLY A 29 2.03 -3.43 12.34
CA GLY A 29 0.92 -4.24 11.83
C GLY A 29 1.05 -4.56 10.34
N THR A 30 0.05 -5.21 9.77
CA THR A 30 0.01 -5.57 8.34
C THR A 30 -1.24 -5.01 7.68
N ILE A 31 -1.08 -4.38 6.51
CA ILE A 31 -2.18 -4.09 5.60
C ILE A 31 -2.15 -5.15 4.48
N VAL A 32 -3.24 -5.86 4.29
CA VAL A 32 -3.46 -6.70 3.12
C VAL A 32 -4.27 -5.90 2.12
N LEU A 33 -3.68 -5.60 0.97
CA LEU A 33 -4.33 -4.88 -0.12
C LEU A 33 -4.76 -5.86 -1.21
N ALA A 34 -6.04 -5.86 -1.55
CA ALA A 34 -6.56 -6.54 -2.72
C ALA A 34 -6.80 -5.52 -3.84
N ALA A 35 -6.17 -5.70 -5.00
CA ALA A 35 -6.27 -4.78 -6.12
C ALA A 35 -6.11 -5.52 -7.45
N SER A 36 -6.79 -5.08 -8.50
CA SER A 36 -6.72 -5.71 -9.83
C SER A 36 -5.36 -5.49 -10.52
N LEU A 37 -4.85 -4.26 -10.48
CA LEU A 37 -3.59 -3.80 -11.09
C LEU A 37 -3.43 -4.17 -12.57
N THR A 38 -4.54 -4.28 -13.28
CA THR A 38 -4.59 -4.72 -14.69
C THR A 38 -3.99 -3.71 -15.68
N GLU A 39 -3.87 -2.45 -15.25
CA GLU A 39 -3.24 -1.37 -16.04
C GLU A 39 -1.82 -1.04 -15.58
N GLY A 40 -1.23 -1.92 -14.76
CA GLY A 40 0.18 -1.84 -14.39
C GLY A 40 0.49 -0.85 -13.26
N LEU A 41 1.67 -0.24 -13.34
CA LEU A 41 2.19 0.61 -12.27
C LEU A 41 1.59 2.03 -12.26
N GLY A 42 1.18 2.55 -13.41
CA GLY A 42 0.73 3.93 -13.58
C GLY A 42 1.48 4.63 -14.72
N SER A 43 1.50 5.97 -14.71
CA SER A 43 2.14 6.78 -15.75
C SER A 43 3.64 6.50 -15.92
N PRO A 44 4.21 6.78 -17.10
CA PRO A 44 5.67 6.66 -17.29
C PRO A 44 6.47 7.50 -16.29
N GLU A 45 5.99 8.69 -15.96
CA GLU A 45 6.60 9.60 -15.00
C GLU A 45 6.61 8.97 -13.59
N PHE A 46 5.50 8.37 -13.17
CA PHE A 46 5.44 7.66 -11.90
C PHE A 46 6.38 6.45 -11.86
N GLN A 47 6.47 5.70 -12.96
CA GLN A 47 7.38 4.56 -13.07
C GLN A 47 8.85 4.96 -12.98
N GLU A 48 9.22 6.10 -13.56
CA GLU A 48 10.56 6.67 -13.41
C GLU A 48 10.87 7.02 -11.95
N ARG A 49 9.94 7.72 -11.27
CA ARG A 49 10.08 8.06 -9.84
C ARG A 49 10.13 6.81 -8.94
N LEU A 50 9.39 5.78 -9.29
CA LEU A 50 9.41 4.52 -8.56
C LEU A 50 10.79 3.83 -8.67
N ARG A 51 11.45 3.90 -9.83
CA ARG A 51 12.85 3.42 -9.98
C ARG A 51 13.83 4.22 -9.12
N ASP A 52 13.72 5.54 -9.11
CA ASP A 52 14.52 6.40 -8.22
C ASP A 52 14.31 6.03 -6.74
N TYR A 53 13.07 5.70 -6.37
CA TYR A 53 12.74 5.25 -5.02
C TYR A 53 13.39 3.88 -4.71
N GLU A 54 13.36 2.96 -5.66
CA GLU A 54 13.97 1.64 -5.53
C GLU A 54 15.50 1.74 -5.36
N GLU A 55 16.16 2.48 -6.24
CA GLU A 55 17.62 2.56 -6.32
C GLU A 55 18.25 3.44 -5.24
N ASN A 56 17.66 4.59 -4.98
CA ASN A 56 18.27 5.65 -4.20
C ASN A 56 17.57 5.92 -2.86
N ASN A 57 16.46 5.24 -2.57
CA ASN A 57 15.61 5.52 -1.40
C ASN A 57 15.23 7.02 -1.28
N LYS A 58 15.10 7.71 -2.41
CA LYS A 58 15.00 9.17 -2.51
C LYS A 58 13.84 9.75 -1.73
N TYR A 59 12.70 9.02 -1.69
CA TYR A 59 11.47 9.47 -1.03
C TYR A 59 11.30 8.93 0.39
N ALA A 60 12.39 8.45 1.01
CA ALA A 60 12.37 7.98 2.40
C ALA A 60 12.12 9.09 3.43
N LYS A 61 12.34 10.36 3.04
CA LYS A 61 12.06 11.54 3.84
C LYS A 61 10.99 12.39 3.17
N PRO A 62 10.16 13.13 3.92
CA PRO A 62 9.26 14.12 3.33
C PRO A 62 10.06 15.10 2.46
N ALA A 63 9.49 15.49 1.34
CA ALA A 63 10.07 16.55 0.51
C ALA A 63 10.28 17.81 1.36
N THR A 64 11.53 18.28 1.45
CA THR A 64 11.90 19.50 2.15
C THR A 64 12.17 20.58 1.11
N GLY A 65 11.16 21.06 0.44
CA GLY A 65 11.30 22.10 -0.58
C GLY A 65 9.95 22.61 -1.08
N ASP A 66 9.99 23.79 -1.70
CA ASP A 66 8.79 24.46 -2.22
C ASP A 66 8.27 23.85 -3.54
N THR A 67 8.97 22.85 -4.10
CA THR A 67 8.60 22.18 -5.35
C THR A 67 8.44 20.67 -5.12
N CYS A 68 7.27 20.16 -5.50
CA CYS A 68 6.98 18.73 -5.58
C CYS A 68 6.91 18.33 -7.05
N ASP A 69 7.67 17.34 -7.44
CA ASP A 69 7.57 16.77 -8.79
C ASP A 69 6.21 16.08 -8.98
N MET A 70 5.78 15.99 -10.25
CA MET A 70 4.56 15.26 -10.58
C MET A 70 4.63 13.83 -10.03
N ASP A 71 3.56 13.40 -9.37
CA ASP A 71 3.40 12.07 -8.77
C ASP A 71 4.33 11.73 -7.57
N GLU A 72 5.24 12.63 -7.19
CA GLU A 72 6.14 12.42 -6.05
C GLU A 72 5.37 12.19 -4.74
N TRP A 73 4.30 12.93 -4.52
CA TRP A 73 3.49 12.82 -3.31
C TRP A 73 2.98 11.40 -3.06
N GLN A 74 2.71 10.63 -4.13
CA GLN A 74 2.23 9.25 -4.02
C GLN A 74 3.31 8.32 -3.46
N LEU A 75 4.57 8.54 -3.81
CA LEU A 75 5.70 7.79 -3.26
C LEU A 75 5.98 8.19 -1.81
N VAL A 76 5.83 9.46 -1.47
CA VAL A 76 5.89 9.93 -0.08
C VAL A 76 4.81 9.24 0.77
N MET A 77 3.58 9.13 0.25
CA MET A 77 2.49 8.43 0.94
C MET A 77 2.74 6.93 1.06
N LEU A 78 3.25 6.28 0.00
CA LEU A 78 3.66 4.88 0.05
C LEU A 78 4.75 4.67 1.12
N ASN A 79 5.77 5.51 1.12
CA ASN A 79 6.85 5.42 2.10
C ASN A 79 6.35 5.62 3.54
N LYS A 80 5.39 6.52 3.75
CA LYS A 80 4.75 6.70 5.06
C LYS A 80 4.08 5.41 5.54
N VAL A 81 3.38 4.70 4.66
CA VAL A 81 2.77 3.40 4.98
C VAL A 81 3.85 2.37 5.31
N LEU A 82 4.85 2.20 4.43
CA LEU A 82 5.91 1.20 4.58
C LEU A 82 6.80 1.43 5.82
N SER A 83 6.94 2.69 6.25
CA SER A 83 7.64 3.03 7.50
C SER A 83 6.84 2.72 8.76
N HIS A 84 5.53 2.52 8.62
CA HIS A 84 4.62 2.28 9.74
C HIS A 84 4.23 0.81 9.88
N CYS A 85 3.97 0.12 8.77
CA CYS A 85 3.46 -1.24 8.75
C CYS A 85 3.95 -2.03 7.54
N ARG A 86 3.76 -3.34 7.57
CA ARG A 86 4.00 -4.21 6.42
C ARG A 86 2.82 -4.15 5.46
N VAL A 87 3.10 -4.40 4.19
CA VAL A 87 2.08 -4.43 3.15
C VAL A 87 2.18 -5.75 2.39
N LYS A 88 1.09 -6.51 2.37
CA LYS A 88 0.90 -7.67 1.50
C LYS A 88 -0.08 -7.30 0.39
N VAL A 89 0.23 -7.66 -0.85
CA VAL A 89 -0.60 -7.34 -2.02
C VAL A 89 -1.07 -8.60 -2.71
N VAL A 90 -2.38 -8.70 -2.89
CA VAL A 90 -3.04 -9.76 -3.66
C VAL A 90 -3.52 -9.16 -4.96
N THR A 91 -2.98 -9.64 -6.07
CA THR A 91 -3.33 -9.19 -7.42
C THR A 91 -3.02 -10.26 -8.47
N GLY A 92 -3.75 -10.23 -9.56
CA GLY A 92 -3.41 -10.97 -10.78
C GLY A 92 -2.80 -10.09 -11.88
N GLY A 93 -2.72 -8.77 -11.67
CA GLY A 93 -2.32 -7.81 -12.71
C GLY A 93 -0.84 -7.44 -12.73
N LEU A 94 -0.10 -7.70 -11.64
CA LEU A 94 1.34 -7.43 -11.58
C LEU A 94 2.13 -8.66 -11.14
N PRO A 95 3.29 -8.94 -11.77
CA PRO A 95 4.21 -10.00 -11.35
C PRO A 95 4.75 -9.78 -9.94
N ALA A 96 5.08 -10.87 -9.25
CA ALA A 96 5.57 -10.83 -7.87
C ALA A 96 6.92 -10.09 -7.71
N ASP A 97 7.80 -10.15 -8.70
CA ASP A 97 9.07 -9.40 -8.71
C ASP A 97 8.84 -7.90 -8.80
N VAL A 98 7.86 -7.46 -9.60
CA VAL A 98 7.46 -6.04 -9.69
C VAL A 98 6.91 -5.54 -8.35
N LEU A 99 6.08 -6.34 -7.67
CA LEU A 99 5.57 -5.97 -6.34
C LEU A 99 6.70 -5.84 -5.32
N ARG A 100 7.69 -6.76 -5.33
CA ARG A 100 8.85 -6.65 -4.43
C ARG A 100 9.69 -5.40 -4.68
N ARG A 101 9.80 -4.96 -5.93
CA ARG A 101 10.43 -3.68 -6.28
C ARG A 101 9.67 -2.49 -5.71
N CYS A 102 8.34 -2.59 -5.61
CA CYS A 102 7.52 -1.61 -4.88
C CYS A 102 7.66 -1.71 -3.35
N ARG A 103 8.55 -2.58 -2.83
CA ARG A 103 8.79 -2.85 -1.40
C ARG A 103 7.58 -3.41 -0.67
N VAL A 104 6.74 -4.15 -1.37
CA VAL A 104 5.59 -4.85 -0.80
C VAL A 104 5.70 -6.36 -1.02
N GLU A 105 5.02 -7.12 -0.17
CA GLU A 105 5.03 -8.57 -0.22
C GLU A 105 3.91 -9.07 -1.14
N PRO A 106 4.21 -9.81 -2.22
CA PRO A 106 3.17 -10.49 -2.99
C PRO A 106 2.53 -11.60 -2.18
N ALA A 107 1.22 -11.71 -2.23
CA ALA A 107 0.47 -12.77 -1.56
C ALA A 107 -0.44 -13.51 -2.54
N GLU A 108 -0.61 -14.81 -2.32
CA GLU A 108 -1.36 -15.70 -3.20
C GLU A 108 -2.87 -15.44 -3.13
N SER A 109 -3.39 -15.23 -1.91
CA SER A 109 -4.78 -14.90 -1.67
C SER A 109 -4.95 -14.03 -0.43
N VAL A 110 -6.10 -13.37 -0.32
CA VAL A 110 -6.44 -12.56 0.86
C VAL A 110 -6.53 -13.44 2.10
N GLU A 111 -7.15 -14.63 1.98
CA GLU A 111 -7.33 -15.56 3.07
C GLU A 111 -5.98 -16.03 3.62
N LYS A 112 -5.04 -16.39 2.72
CA LYS A 112 -3.69 -16.82 3.11
C LYS A 112 -2.93 -15.69 3.78
N ALA A 113 -2.93 -14.49 3.19
CA ALA A 113 -2.25 -13.33 3.73
C ALA A 113 -2.79 -12.93 5.11
N VAL A 114 -4.10 -13.02 5.33
CA VAL A 114 -4.75 -12.76 6.62
C VAL A 114 -4.40 -13.85 7.62
N ALA A 115 -4.51 -15.14 7.25
CA ALA A 115 -4.19 -16.26 8.14
C ALA A 115 -2.74 -16.20 8.63
N GLU A 116 -1.78 -15.96 7.75
CA GLU A 116 -0.37 -15.79 8.11
C GLU A 116 -0.15 -14.62 9.07
N SER A 117 -0.80 -13.47 8.80
CA SER A 117 -0.68 -12.30 9.67
C SER A 117 -1.30 -12.53 11.06
N LEU A 118 -2.45 -13.19 11.13
CA LEU A 118 -3.09 -13.54 12.40
C LEU A 118 -2.25 -14.56 13.19
N ALA A 119 -1.65 -15.54 12.51
CA ALA A 119 -0.75 -16.50 13.16
C ALA A 119 0.47 -15.81 13.78
N GLU A 120 1.02 -14.80 13.10
CA GLU A 120 2.16 -14.03 13.59
C GLU A 120 1.81 -13.14 14.80
N TYR A 121 0.66 -12.43 14.73
CA TYR A 121 0.27 -11.51 15.80
C TYR A 121 -0.43 -12.18 16.99
N GLY A 122 -0.82 -13.44 16.84
CA GLY A 122 -1.43 -14.25 17.89
C GLY A 122 -2.93 -13.97 18.11
N PRO A 123 -3.53 -14.64 19.11
CA PRO A 123 -4.98 -14.70 19.28
C PRO A 123 -5.65 -13.37 19.68
N SER A 124 -4.87 -12.39 20.12
CA SER A 124 -5.37 -11.04 20.46
C SER A 124 -5.35 -10.07 19.29
N ALA A 125 -4.93 -10.52 18.10
CA ALA A 125 -4.90 -9.70 16.90
C ALA A 125 -6.32 -9.22 16.53
N LYS A 126 -6.42 -7.95 16.15
CA LYS A 126 -7.67 -7.37 15.65
C LYS A 126 -7.58 -7.20 14.14
N LEU A 127 -8.63 -7.62 13.45
CA LEU A 127 -8.77 -7.49 12.00
C LEU A 127 -9.83 -6.44 11.69
N ALA A 128 -9.49 -5.50 10.81
CA ALA A 128 -10.45 -4.58 10.22
C ALA A 128 -10.57 -4.84 8.72
N VAL A 129 -11.78 -4.82 8.19
CA VAL A 129 -12.07 -4.97 6.76
C VAL A 129 -12.54 -3.64 6.22
N ILE A 130 -11.87 -3.12 5.18
CA ILE A 130 -12.15 -1.80 4.57
C ILE A 130 -12.42 -1.99 3.07
N PRO A 131 -13.66 -2.25 2.67
CA PRO A 131 -13.98 -2.56 1.27
C PRO A 131 -13.81 -1.38 0.30
N LYS A 132 -13.77 -0.14 0.82
CA LYS A 132 -13.68 1.11 0.03
C LYS A 132 -12.67 2.06 0.66
N GLY A 133 -11.42 1.60 0.80
CA GLY A 133 -10.34 2.31 1.49
C GLY A 133 -10.22 3.80 1.17
N PRO A 134 -10.18 4.23 -0.12
CA PRO A 134 -10.03 5.64 -0.48
C PRO A 134 -11.23 6.52 -0.15
N TYR A 135 -12.39 5.92 0.12
CA TYR A 135 -13.65 6.64 0.31
C TYR A 135 -14.11 6.71 1.77
N VAL A 136 -13.34 6.16 2.69
CA VAL A 136 -13.68 6.11 4.10
C VAL A 136 -12.53 6.65 4.95
N LEU A 137 -12.87 7.26 6.08
CA LEU A 137 -11.90 7.60 7.12
C LEU A 137 -12.20 6.68 8.32
N PRO A 138 -11.50 5.55 8.44
CA PRO A 138 -11.70 4.65 9.56
C PRO A 138 -11.13 5.27 10.85
N VAL A 139 -11.84 5.07 11.95
CA VAL A 139 -11.41 5.51 13.28
C VAL A 139 -11.51 4.35 14.26
N VAL A 140 -10.63 4.33 15.25
CA VAL A 140 -10.70 3.38 16.36
C VAL A 140 -11.54 4.01 17.47
N ALA A 141 -12.65 3.39 17.81
CA ALA A 141 -13.49 3.89 18.92
C ALA A 141 -12.71 3.83 20.24
N GLY A 142 -12.70 4.94 20.99
CA GLY A 142 -12.02 5.02 22.28
C GLY A 142 -10.50 5.20 22.22
N ALA A 143 -9.96 5.64 21.07
CA ALA A 143 -8.56 6.05 20.94
C ALA A 143 -8.43 7.56 21.12
#